data_b88effad6842a5103efcd203e4bef707
#
_entry.id   b88effad6842a5103efcd203e4bef707
#
_cell.length_a   1.000
_cell.length_b   1.000
_cell.length_c   1.000
_cell.angle_alpha   90.00
_cell.angle_beta   90.00
_cell.angle_gamma   90.00
#
_symmetry.space_group_name_H-M   'P 1'
#
loop_
_entity.id
_entity.type
_entity.pdbx_description
1 polymer ?
#
loop_
_entity_poly.entity_id
_entity_poly.type
_entity_poly.pdbx_seq_one_letter_code
_entity_poly.pdbx_strand_id
1 'polypeptide(L)'
;DIRNDFQQESYNQVQVRFWMMGFLLLNILLGIVGTFWFRTQHRRAESALRIAVGASRMQLWQRLNKEGLLLLTLAALPAAVICYNIGHLELTEGYMEWGVVRFLITFVITYFLMSLMILVGIWFPARQVIRIHPAEALREE
;
A
#
# COMPACT_ATOMS: atom_id res chain seq x y z
N ASP A 1 -41.53 6.38 -12.38
CA ASP A 1 -41.25 7.84 -12.31
C ASP A 1 -39.77 8.07 -12.68
N ILE A 2 -39.58 8.74 -13.82
CA ILE A 2 -38.27 9.01 -14.46
C ILE A 2 -37.21 9.50 -13.44
N ARG A 3 -37.60 10.27 -12.43
CA ARG A 3 -36.72 10.79 -11.40
C ARG A 3 -36.18 9.72 -10.44
N ASN A 4 -36.96 8.70 -10.15
CA ASN A 4 -36.55 7.58 -9.30
C ASN A 4 -35.60 6.63 -10.05
N ASP A 5 -35.79 6.47 -11.36
CA ASP A 5 -34.92 5.63 -12.19
C ASP A 5 -33.53 6.25 -12.34
N PHE A 6 -33.42 7.57 -12.53
CA PHE A 6 -32.15 8.29 -12.54
C PHE A 6 -31.42 8.24 -11.20
N GLN A 7 -32.14 8.29 -10.08
CA GLN A 7 -31.53 8.17 -8.76
C GLN A 7 -31.03 6.74 -8.53
N GLN A 8 -31.78 5.72 -8.92
CA GLN A 8 -31.35 4.32 -8.78
C GLN A 8 -30.12 4.01 -9.64
N GLU A 9 -30.05 4.50 -10.88
CA GLU A 9 -28.86 4.35 -11.73
C GLU A 9 -27.64 5.00 -11.13
N SER A 10 -27.77 6.19 -10.57
CA SER A 10 -26.67 6.90 -9.90
C SER A 10 -26.18 6.16 -8.65
N TYR A 11 -27.08 5.61 -7.85
CA TYR A 11 -26.74 4.79 -6.68
C TYR A 11 -26.01 3.50 -7.08
N ASN A 12 -26.51 2.82 -8.12
CA ASN A 12 -25.88 1.59 -8.62
C ASN A 12 -24.46 1.86 -9.15
N GLN A 13 -24.27 2.94 -9.89
CA GLN A 13 -22.94 3.30 -10.40
C GLN A 13 -21.95 3.61 -9.27
N VAL A 14 -22.36 4.35 -8.24
CA VAL A 14 -21.53 4.65 -7.07
C VAL A 14 -21.20 3.36 -6.33
N GLN A 15 -22.17 2.48 -6.14
CA GLN A 15 -21.97 1.21 -5.44
C GLN A 15 -20.99 0.31 -6.19
N VAL A 16 -21.12 0.16 -7.51
CA VAL A 16 -20.19 -0.62 -8.34
C VAL A 16 -18.77 -0.06 -8.25
N ARG A 17 -18.60 1.26 -8.36
CA ARG A 17 -17.28 1.91 -8.20
C ARG A 17 -16.67 1.66 -6.82
N PHE A 18 -17.49 1.68 -5.77
CA PHE A 18 -17.04 1.41 -4.41
C PHE A 18 -16.55 -0.03 -4.25
N TRP A 19 -17.27 -1.01 -4.81
CA TRP A 19 -16.86 -2.41 -4.81
C TRP A 19 -15.57 -2.63 -5.60
N MET A 20 -15.45 -2.02 -6.79
CA MET A 20 -14.22 -2.10 -7.59
C MET A 20 -13.02 -1.51 -6.86
N MET A 21 -13.19 -0.35 -6.20
CA MET A 21 -12.13 0.28 -5.43
C MET A 21 -11.73 -0.58 -4.24
N GLY A 22 -12.68 -1.15 -3.50
CA GLY A 22 -12.42 -2.08 -2.41
C GLY A 22 -11.65 -3.31 -2.84
N PHE A 23 -12.04 -3.90 -3.97
CA PHE A 23 -11.34 -5.04 -4.58
C PHE A 23 -9.89 -4.70 -4.96
N LEU A 24 -9.66 -3.55 -5.59
CA LEU A 24 -8.31 -3.10 -5.93
C LEU A 24 -7.44 -2.87 -4.70
N LEU A 25 -7.99 -2.21 -3.67
CA LEU A 25 -7.27 -2.00 -2.41
C LEU A 25 -6.89 -3.31 -1.73
N LEU A 26 -7.79 -4.29 -1.74
CA LEU A 26 -7.53 -5.62 -1.20
C LEU A 26 -6.42 -6.34 -1.96
N ASN A 27 -6.41 -6.27 -3.30
CA ASN A 27 -5.34 -6.82 -4.13
C ASN A 27 -3.99 -6.17 -3.84
N ILE A 28 -3.96 -4.84 -3.70
CA ILE A 28 -2.74 -4.11 -3.35
C ILE A 28 -2.23 -4.55 -1.97
N LEU A 29 -3.12 -4.66 -0.99
CA LEU A 29 -2.77 -5.12 0.36
C LEU A 29 -2.16 -6.53 0.34
N LEU A 30 -2.79 -7.46 -0.38
CA LEU A 30 -2.28 -8.82 -0.55
C LEU A 30 -0.91 -8.83 -1.22
N GLY A 31 -0.70 -8.00 -2.26
CA GLY A 31 0.58 -7.83 -2.93
C GLY A 31 1.67 -7.32 -1.99
N ILE A 32 1.36 -6.33 -1.17
CA ILE A 32 2.28 -5.79 -0.15
C ILE A 32 2.65 -6.88 0.85
N VAL A 33 1.65 -7.54 1.45
CA VAL A 33 1.88 -8.61 2.44
C VAL A 33 2.71 -9.73 1.83
N GLY A 34 2.39 -10.20 0.63
CA GLY A 34 3.13 -11.26 -0.06
C GLY A 34 4.58 -10.89 -0.34
N THR A 35 4.82 -9.68 -0.85
CA THR A 35 6.17 -9.20 -1.17
C THR A 35 7.04 -9.08 0.09
N PHE A 36 6.50 -8.48 1.16
CA PHE A 36 7.24 -8.34 2.41
C PHE A 36 7.40 -9.67 3.14
N TRP A 37 6.43 -10.58 3.05
CA TRP A 37 6.56 -11.94 3.54
C TRP A 37 7.74 -12.66 2.90
N PHE A 38 7.80 -12.66 1.57
CA PHE A 38 8.88 -13.32 0.82
C PHE A 38 10.25 -12.71 1.13
N ARG A 39 10.36 -11.38 1.13
CA ARG A 39 11.59 -10.67 1.52
C ARG A 39 12.05 -11.01 2.93
N THR A 40 11.10 -11.08 3.85
CA THR A 40 11.38 -11.35 5.27
C THR A 40 11.88 -12.79 5.46
N GLN A 41 11.31 -13.75 4.74
CA GLN A 41 11.78 -15.14 4.76
C GLN A 41 13.20 -15.26 4.19
N HIS A 42 13.51 -14.63 3.06
CA HIS A 42 14.85 -14.68 2.46
C HIS A 42 15.94 -14.01 3.31
N ARG A 43 15.59 -13.02 4.11
CA ARG A 43 16.53 -12.31 5.00
C ARG A 43 16.46 -12.77 6.45
N ARG A 44 15.87 -13.95 6.70
CA ARG A 44 15.63 -14.45 8.05
C ARG A 44 16.94 -14.66 8.82
N ALA A 45 17.94 -15.26 8.19
CA ALA A 45 19.28 -15.49 8.76
C ALA A 45 20.00 -14.16 9.08
N GLU A 46 20.00 -13.19 8.16
CA GLU A 46 20.59 -11.87 8.37
C GLU A 46 19.91 -11.13 9.54
N SER A 47 18.58 -11.20 9.62
CA SER A 47 17.81 -10.57 10.70
C SER A 47 18.09 -11.22 12.06
N ALA A 48 18.21 -12.55 12.11
CA ALA A 48 18.55 -13.30 13.31
C ALA A 48 19.96 -12.96 13.80
N LEU A 49 20.94 -12.87 12.88
CA LEU A 49 22.31 -12.47 13.20
C LEU A 49 22.35 -11.04 13.78
N ARG A 50 21.60 -10.10 13.23
CA ARG A 50 21.52 -8.73 13.74
C ARG A 50 20.92 -8.64 15.14
N ILE A 51 19.91 -9.46 15.44
CA ILE A 51 19.31 -9.55 16.77
C ILE A 51 20.33 -10.16 17.75
N ALA A 52 21.11 -11.17 17.33
CA ALA A 52 22.14 -11.78 18.15
C ALA A 52 23.27 -10.80 18.50
N VAL A 53 23.60 -9.84 17.62
CA VAL A 53 24.58 -8.77 17.85
C VAL A 53 24.01 -7.57 18.61
N GLY A 54 22.73 -7.62 19.04
CA GLY A 54 22.13 -6.62 19.93
C GLY A 54 21.22 -5.60 19.23
N ALA A 55 20.83 -5.80 17.99
CA ALA A 55 19.85 -4.94 17.34
C ALA A 55 18.48 -5.09 18.01
N SER A 56 17.81 -3.97 18.33
CA SER A 56 16.49 -4.01 18.91
C SER A 56 15.43 -4.38 17.87
N ARG A 57 14.39 -5.10 18.31
CA ARG A 57 13.24 -5.50 17.47
C ARG A 57 12.58 -4.29 16.80
N MET A 58 12.56 -3.15 17.50
CA MET A 58 11.99 -1.90 17.01
C MET A 58 12.80 -1.31 15.85
N GLN A 59 14.13 -1.41 15.91
CA GLN A 59 15.01 -0.96 14.83
C GLN A 59 14.78 -1.76 13.54
N LEU A 60 14.57 -3.08 13.66
CA LEU A 60 14.26 -3.92 12.50
C LEU A 60 12.91 -3.54 11.87
N TRP A 61 11.89 -3.33 12.70
CA TRP A 61 10.57 -2.90 12.25
C TRP A 61 10.63 -1.51 11.55
N GLN A 62 11.31 -0.55 12.14
CA GLN A 62 11.50 0.78 11.54
C GLN A 62 12.23 0.71 10.21
N ARG A 63 13.22 -0.16 10.07
CA ARG A 63 13.96 -0.35 8.82
C ARG A 63 13.06 -0.87 7.70
N LEU A 64 12.25 -1.89 7.99
CA LEU A 64 11.29 -2.45 7.02
C LEU A 64 10.26 -1.41 6.57
N ASN A 65 9.74 -0.61 7.50
CA ASN A 65 8.81 0.46 7.18
C ASN A 65 9.46 1.57 6.34
N LYS A 66 10.68 1.99 6.66
CA LYS A 66 11.43 2.98 5.87
C LYS A 66 11.67 2.46 4.44
N GLU A 67 12.03 1.20 4.28
CA GLU A 67 12.21 0.56 2.96
C GLU A 67 10.90 0.55 2.18
N GLY A 68 9.78 0.18 2.81
CA GLY A 68 8.45 0.20 2.20
C GLY A 68 7.99 1.60 1.78
N LEU A 69 8.17 2.59 2.65
CA LEU A 69 7.82 3.98 2.35
C LEU A 69 8.70 4.58 1.25
N LEU A 70 9.99 4.24 1.21
CA LEU A 70 10.90 4.66 0.15
C LEU A 70 10.46 4.11 -1.21
N LEU A 71 10.11 2.83 -1.28
CA LEU A 71 9.58 2.21 -2.49
C LEU A 71 8.25 2.85 -2.93
N LEU A 72 7.36 3.14 -1.98
CA LEU A 72 6.12 3.86 -2.27
C LEU A 72 6.41 5.24 -2.87
N THR A 73 7.29 6.01 -2.27
CA THR A 73 7.64 7.36 -2.74
C THR A 73 8.24 7.30 -4.14
N LEU A 74 9.13 6.34 -4.39
CA LEU A 74 9.75 6.13 -5.70
C LEU A 74 8.72 5.77 -6.77
N ALA A 75 7.72 4.94 -6.43
CA ALA A 75 6.63 4.56 -7.33
C ALA A 75 5.60 5.68 -7.51
N ALA A 76 5.36 6.48 -6.48
CA ALA A 76 4.39 7.57 -6.51
C ALA A 76 4.77 8.71 -7.48
N LEU A 77 6.06 8.96 -7.67
CA LEU A 77 6.54 10.00 -8.59
C LEU A 77 6.12 9.75 -10.04
N PRO A 78 6.48 8.62 -10.69
CA PRO A 78 6.02 8.34 -12.06
C PRO A 78 4.50 8.18 -12.13
N ALA A 79 3.86 7.59 -11.13
CA ALA A 79 2.41 7.46 -11.07
C ALA A 79 1.71 8.83 -11.06
N ALA A 80 2.22 9.81 -10.31
CA ALA A 80 1.67 11.17 -10.28
C ALA A 80 1.74 11.83 -11.66
N VAL A 81 2.87 11.69 -12.37
CA VAL A 81 3.04 12.24 -13.72
C VAL A 81 2.05 11.60 -14.69
N ILE A 82 1.92 10.28 -14.67
CA ILE A 82 0.99 9.55 -15.55
C ILE A 82 -0.46 9.95 -15.24
N CYS A 83 -0.87 9.94 -13.97
CA CYS A 83 -2.22 10.30 -13.56
C CYS A 83 -2.57 11.76 -13.92
N TYR A 84 -1.60 12.67 -13.75
CA TYR A 84 -1.80 14.07 -14.12
C TYR A 84 -2.02 14.23 -15.63
N ASN A 85 -1.20 13.56 -16.45
CA ASN A 85 -1.35 13.61 -17.92
C ASN A 85 -2.67 12.99 -18.38
N ILE A 86 -3.07 11.83 -17.81
CA ILE A 86 -4.34 11.18 -18.15
C ILE A 86 -5.53 12.08 -17.79
N GLY A 87 -5.47 12.73 -16.62
CA GLY A 87 -6.51 13.66 -16.21
C GLY A 87 -6.60 14.91 -17.10
N HIS A 88 -5.48 15.39 -17.61
CA HIS A 88 -5.42 16.56 -18.49
C HIS A 88 -5.88 16.23 -19.92
N LEU A 89 -5.77 14.98 -20.38
CA LEU A 89 -6.20 14.54 -21.71
C LEU A 89 -7.72 14.34 -21.85
N GLU A 90 -8.52 14.98 -20.99
CA GLU A 90 -10.00 15.01 -21.07
C GLU A 90 -10.71 13.64 -21.09
N LEU A 91 -10.06 12.58 -20.64
CA LEU A 91 -10.71 11.27 -20.49
C LEU A 91 -11.82 11.25 -19.42
N THR A 92 -12.01 12.38 -18.74
CA THR A 92 -13.03 12.62 -17.71
C THR A 92 -14.09 13.63 -18.15
N GLU A 93 -14.36 13.74 -19.46
CA GLU A 93 -15.41 14.63 -19.97
C GLU A 93 -16.74 14.40 -19.22
N GLY A 94 -17.20 15.45 -18.57
CA GLY A 94 -18.60 15.60 -18.18
C GLY A 94 -18.92 15.63 -16.68
N TYR A 95 -18.05 15.25 -15.77
CA TYR A 95 -18.45 15.15 -14.35
C TYR A 95 -17.73 16.03 -13.35
N MET A 96 -16.53 16.53 -13.65
CA MET A 96 -15.79 17.44 -12.75
C MET A 96 -14.77 18.29 -13.51
N GLU A 97 -14.73 19.59 -13.21
CA GLU A 97 -13.64 20.45 -13.67
C GLU A 97 -12.30 19.94 -13.13
N TRP A 98 -11.37 19.66 -14.06
CA TRP A 98 -10.01 19.24 -13.73
C TRP A 98 -9.26 20.44 -13.10
N GLY A 99 -8.91 20.31 -11.82
CA GLY A 99 -8.17 21.34 -11.09
C GLY A 99 -6.92 20.78 -10.44
N VAL A 100 -5.79 21.48 -10.57
CA VAL A 100 -4.52 21.12 -9.93
C VAL A 100 -4.69 20.92 -8.42
N VAL A 101 -5.49 21.76 -7.77
CA VAL A 101 -5.77 21.68 -6.34
C VAL A 101 -6.47 20.36 -5.98
N ARG A 102 -7.47 19.95 -6.77
CA ARG A 102 -8.17 18.68 -6.58
C ARG A 102 -7.22 17.49 -6.77
N PHE A 103 -6.40 17.54 -7.81
CA PHE A 103 -5.38 16.50 -8.05
C PHE A 103 -4.44 16.37 -6.85
N LEU A 104 -3.92 17.47 -6.32
CA LEU A 104 -3.02 17.46 -5.16
C LEU A 104 -3.69 16.87 -3.91
N ILE A 105 -4.93 17.27 -3.62
CA ILE A 105 -5.68 16.75 -2.47
C ILE A 105 -5.88 15.23 -2.61
N THR A 106 -6.34 14.77 -3.78
CA THR A 106 -6.56 13.34 -4.04
C THR A 106 -5.25 12.56 -3.96
N PHE A 107 -4.16 13.11 -4.51
CA PHE A 107 -2.85 12.50 -4.45
C PHE A 107 -2.35 12.33 -3.00
N VAL A 108 -2.49 13.37 -2.17
CA VAL A 108 -2.11 13.33 -0.75
C VAL A 108 -2.92 12.29 0.02
N ILE A 109 -4.24 12.26 -0.20
CA ILE A 109 -5.13 11.27 0.45
C ILE A 109 -4.74 9.85 0.03
N THR A 110 -4.51 9.62 -1.26
CA THR A 110 -4.11 8.31 -1.79
C THR A 110 -2.75 7.89 -1.24
N TYR A 111 -1.77 8.79 -1.23
CA TYR A 111 -0.45 8.52 -0.68
C TYR A 111 -0.51 8.17 0.82
N PHE A 112 -1.33 8.89 1.59
CA PHE A 112 -1.55 8.60 3.01
C PHE A 112 -2.20 7.22 3.21
N LEU A 113 -3.23 6.90 2.42
CA LEU A 113 -3.90 5.61 2.47
C LEU A 113 -2.93 4.46 2.15
N MET A 114 -2.13 4.60 1.08
CA MET A 114 -1.12 3.61 0.71
C MET A 114 -0.03 3.45 1.77
N SER A 115 0.42 4.55 2.39
CA SER A 115 1.37 4.51 3.50
C SER A 115 0.81 3.72 4.69
N LEU A 116 -0.46 3.93 5.02
CA LEU A 116 -1.14 3.20 6.09
C LEU A 116 -1.26 1.70 5.77
N MET A 117 -1.58 1.36 4.51
CA MET A 117 -1.62 -0.03 4.05
C MET A 117 -0.25 -0.72 4.16
N ILE A 118 0.84 -0.01 3.84
CA ILE A 118 2.21 -0.53 4.00
C ILE A 118 2.51 -0.80 5.47
N LEU A 119 2.19 0.14 6.37
CA LEU A 119 2.40 -0.04 7.81
C LEU A 119 1.67 -1.27 8.34
N VAL A 120 0.41 -1.45 7.96
CA VAL A 120 -0.43 -2.61 8.34
C VAL A 120 0.12 -3.89 7.69
N GLY A 121 0.45 -3.86 6.39
CA GLY A 121 0.93 -5.01 5.64
C GLY A 121 2.28 -5.55 6.12
N ILE A 122 3.19 -4.66 6.56
CA ILE A 122 4.49 -5.04 7.12
C ILE A 122 4.36 -5.55 8.56
N TRP A 123 3.36 -5.09 9.30
CA TRP A 123 3.19 -5.44 10.71
C TRP A 123 3.04 -6.96 10.94
N PHE A 124 2.30 -7.64 10.06
CA PHE A 124 2.08 -9.08 10.16
C PHE A 124 3.37 -9.90 9.95
N PRO A 125 4.11 -9.78 8.82
CA PRO A 125 5.35 -10.52 8.61
C PRO A 125 6.46 -10.11 9.60
N ALA A 126 6.53 -8.85 9.99
CA ALA A 126 7.50 -8.38 10.96
C ALA A 126 7.33 -9.06 12.33
N ARG A 127 6.10 -9.27 12.79
CA ARG A 127 5.84 -9.98 14.06
C ARG A 127 6.32 -11.42 14.05
N GLN A 128 6.25 -12.11 12.92
CA GLN A 128 6.70 -13.50 12.83
C GLN A 128 8.22 -13.62 12.97
N VAL A 129 8.99 -12.75 12.31
CA VAL A 129 10.46 -12.76 12.42
C VAL A 129 10.94 -12.39 13.82
N ILE A 130 10.21 -11.49 14.47
CA ILE A 130 10.52 -11.04 15.83
C ILE A 130 10.31 -12.16 16.89
N ARG A 131 9.47 -13.17 16.63
CA ARG A 131 9.17 -14.28 17.54
C ARG A 131 10.14 -15.46 17.46
N ILE A 132 11.03 -15.49 16.49
CA ILE A 132 11.99 -16.60 16.32
C ILE A 132 13.07 -16.49 17.39
N HIS A 133 13.26 -17.56 18.15
CA HIS A 133 14.41 -17.69 19.04
C HIS A 133 15.69 -17.81 18.21
N PRO A 134 16.74 -17.02 18.51
CA PRO A 134 17.99 -17.04 17.73
C PRO A 134 18.64 -18.43 17.68
N ALA A 135 18.36 -19.31 18.67
CA ALA A 135 18.87 -20.69 18.71
C ALA A 135 18.26 -21.62 17.64
N GLU A 136 17.02 -21.38 17.19
CA GLU A 136 16.38 -22.18 16.12
C GLU A 136 16.86 -21.79 14.73
N ALA A 137 17.16 -20.51 14.51
CA ALA A 137 17.62 -20.02 13.21
C ALA A 137 19.03 -20.50 12.84
N LEU A 138 19.86 -20.87 13.83
CA LEU A 138 21.21 -21.43 13.63
C LEU A 138 21.21 -22.95 13.48
N ARG A 139 20.07 -23.62 13.70
CA ARG A 139 19.96 -25.08 13.62
C ARG A 139 19.45 -25.58 12.26
N GLU A 140 18.94 -24.70 11.41
CA GLU A 140 18.43 -25.04 10.07
C GLU A 140 19.48 -24.95 8.96
N GLU A 141 20.76 -24.70 9.27
CA GLU A 141 21.92 -24.95 8.40
C GLU A 141 22.58 -26.29 8.78
#